data_a63d135d693af534cfc5cce97269d883
#
_entry.id   a63d135d693af534cfc5cce97269d883
#
_cell.length_a   1.000
_cell.length_b   1.000
_cell.length_c   1.000
_cell.angle_alpha   90.00
_cell.angle_beta   90.00
_cell.angle_gamma   90.00
#
_symmetry.space_group_name_H-M   'P 1'
#
loop_
_entity.id
_entity.type
_entity.pdbx_description
1 polymer ?
#
loop_
_entity_poly.entity_id
_entity_poly.type
_entity_poly.pdbx_seq_one_letter_code
_entity_poly.pdbx_strand_id
1 'polypeptide(L)'
;MVMPIRKRRAGGDRRDAVLDAVAGVLAARGYENTRFTDVSAAGGVAISTLQTYFGSREDMIIEAMQVFTDREVEALRAVSAAEDDPWRRLVALVDRSLHNSEQTRQVLVEFWRSAMRDDELRDYSATVQERYRAPFLAAVREGAARGAFTLAQDAEAVTDLLLAALAGLIISRVQSHPTPAPADFRDVLLGQLRLMLGVNGSPPERIEAR
;
A
#
# COMPACT_ATOMS: atom_id res chain seq x y z
N MET A 1 -1.24 -24.53 -4.53
CA MET A 1 -2.70 -24.66 -4.82
C MET A 1 -3.27 -23.27 -4.60
N VAL A 2 -3.51 -22.52 -5.68
CA VAL A 2 -4.03 -21.14 -5.59
C VAL A 2 -5.47 -21.24 -5.10
N MET A 3 -5.74 -20.74 -3.88
CA MET A 3 -7.11 -20.68 -3.35
C MET A 3 -7.95 -19.70 -4.18
N PRO A 4 -9.22 -20.03 -4.45
CA PRO A 4 -10.08 -19.17 -5.24
C PRO A 4 -10.37 -17.88 -4.47
N ILE A 5 -9.98 -16.74 -5.07
CA ILE A 5 -10.46 -15.40 -4.68
C ILE A 5 -11.97 -15.50 -4.54
N ARG A 6 -12.48 -15.27 -3.32
CA ARG A 6 -13.93 -15.28 -3.03
C ARG A 6 -14.63 -14.41 -4.06
N LYS A 7 -15.54 -15.02 -4.85
CA LYS A 7 -16.27 -14.35 -5.92
C LYS A 7 -16.96 -13.10 -5.38
N ARG A 8 -16.62 -11.94 -5.93
CA ARG A 8 -17.31 -10.65 -5.71
C ARG A 8 -18.81 -10.89 -5.89
N ARG A 9 -19.59 -10.82 -4.81
CA ARG A 9 -21.06 -10.88 -4.86
C ARG A 9 -21.58 -9.60 -5.48
N ALA A 10 -22.61 -9.68 -6.34
CA ALA A 10 -23.21 -8.56 -7.03
C ALA A 10 -23.69 -7.48 -6.05
N GLY A 11 -23.34 -6.22 -6.30
CA GLY A 11 -23.73 -5.09 -5.43
C GLY A 11 -23.26 -3.73 -5.92
N GLY A 12 -22.40 -3.68 -6.95
CA GLY A 12 -21.96 -2.44 -7.60
C GLY A 12 -21.52 -1.31 -6.66
N ASP A 13 -21.71 -0.07 -7.07
CA ASP A 13 -21.28 1.16 -6.40
C ASP A 13 -21.71 1.28 -4.92
N ARG A 14 -22.89 0.73 -4.57
CA ARG A 14 -23.40 0.77 -3.19
C ARG A 14 -22.59 -0.12 -2.26
N ARG A 15 -22.15 -1.29 -2.74
CA ARG A 15 -21.32 -2.19 -1.95
C ARG A 15 -19.91 -1.61 -1.79
N ASP A 16 -19.38 -1.00 -2.83
CA ASP A 16 -18.06 -0.34 -2.78
C ASP A 16 -18.07 0.83 -1.77
N ALA A 17 -19.14 1.64 -1.75
CA ALA A 17 -19.30 2.70 -0.73
C ALA A 17 -19.38 2.14 0.71
N VAL A 18 -19.99 0.97 0.89
CA VAL A 18 -20.01 0.30 2.21
C VAL A 18 -18.61 -0.17 2.60
N LEU A 19 -17.85 -0.75 1.68
CA LEU A 19 -16.47 -1.17 1.94
C LEU A 19 -15.56 0.00 2.28
N ASP A 20 -15.78 1.17 1.68
CA ASP A 20 -15.08 2.41 2.06
C ASP A 20 -15.43 2.86 3.49
N ALA A 21 -16.72 2.73 3.88
CA ALA A 21 -17.12 3.01 5.27
C ALA A 21 -16.50 2.00 6.25
N VAL A 22 -16.43 0.71 5.89
CA VAL A 22 -15.71 -0.30 6.70
C VAL A 22 -14.26 0.06 6.88
N ALA A 23 -13.54 0.43 5.80
CA ALA A 23 -12.14 0.85 5.86
C ALA A 23 -11.96 2.08 6.76
N GLY A 24 -12.88 3.05 6.72
CA GLY A 24 -12.86 4.22 7.59
C GLY A 24 -13.03 3.87 9.07
N VAL A 25 -14.01 2.99 9.39
CA VAL A 25 -14.24 2.51 10.77
C VAL A 25 -13.05 1.68 11.26
N LEU A 26 -12.50 0.82 10.39
CA LEU A 26 -11.33 0.00 10.69
C LEU A 26 -10.11 0.86 11.02
N ALA A 27 -9.86 1.90 10.23
CA ALA A 27 -8.77 2.84 10.48
C ALA A 27 -8.92 3.55 11.83
N ALA A 28 -10.15 3.95 12.18
CA ALA A 28 -10.41 4.70 13.42
C ALA A 28 -10.42 3.85 14.68
N ARG A 29 -10.85 2.57 14.59
CA ARG A 29 -11.15 1.72 15.76
C ARG A 29 -10.33 0.44 15.85
N GLY A 30 -9.66 0.07 14.78
CA GLY A 30 -8.95 -1.20 14.63
C GLY A 30 -9.87 -2.40 14.43
N TYR A 31 -9.26 -3.54 14.10
CA TYR A 31 -9.97 -4.79 13.78
C TYR A 31 -10.91 -5.24 14.90
N GLU A 32 -10.43 -5.30 16.14
CA GLU A 32 -11.16 -5.83 17.28
C GLU A 32 -12.44 -5.03 17.61
N ASN A 33 -12.43 -3.73 17.35
CA ASN A 33 -13.50 -2.80 17.72
C ASN A 33 -14.40 -2.39 16.54
N THR A 34 -14.17 -2.91 15.34
CA THR A 34 -15.03 -2.65 14.18
C THR A 34 -16.26 -3.56 14.23
N ARG A 35 -17.45 -3.00 14.37
CA ARG A 35 -18.72 -3.72 14.48
C ARG A 35 -19.69 -3.31 13.38
N PHE A 36 -20.67 -4.16 13.06
CA PHE A 36 -21.75 -3.83 12.11
C PHE A 36 -22.49 -2.54 12.48
N THR A 37 -22.69 -2.28 13.78
CA THR A 37 -23.32 -1.04 14.26
C THR A 37 -22.53 0.21 13.89
N ASP A 38 -21.21 0.16 13.98
CA ASP A 38 -20.34 1.28 13.67
C ASP A 38 -20.31 1.56 12.15
N VAL A 39 -20.26 0.50 11.35
CA VAL A 39 -20.32 0.58 9.88
C VAL A 39 -21.69 1.05 9.42
N SER A 40 -22.78 0.55 10.06
CA SER A 40 -24.14 1.01 9.80
C SER A 40 -24.28 2.51 10.01
N ALA A 41 -23.74 3.03 11.13
CA ALA A 41 -23.78 4.46 11.44
C ALA A 41 -22.92 5.28 10.46
N ALA A 42 -21.72 4.81 10.10
CA ALA A 42 -20.81 5.51 9.20
C ALA A 42 -21.29 5.50 7.73
N GLY A 43 -21.83 4.36 7.27
CA GLY A 43 -22.23 4.16 5.86
C GLY A 43 -23.71 4.44 5.57
N GLY A 44 -24.52 4.75 6.58
CA GLY A 44 -25.97 4.95 6.39
C GLY A 44 -26.71 3.71 5.87
N VAL A 45 -26.22 2.50 6.21
CA VAL A 45 -26.74 1.22 5.70
C VAL A 45 -27.26 0.39 6.85
N ALA A 46 -28.46 -0.19 6.70
CA ALA A 46 -29.06 -1.05 7.74
C ALA A 46 -28.17 -2.26 8.05
N ILE A 47 -28.10 -2.65 9.34
CA ILE A 47 -27.31 -3.81 9.79
C ILE A 47 -27.71 -5.09 9.05
N SER A 48 -29.01 -5.29 8.80
CA SER A 48 -29.52 -6.44 8.04
C SER A 48 -28.97 -6.49 6.61
N THR A 49 -28.75 -5.32 5.98
CA THR A 49 -28.14 -5.23 4.66
C THR A 49 -26.65 -5.62 4.72
N LEU A 50 -25.93 -5.16 5.75
CA LEU A 50 -24.52 -5.55 5.96
C LEU A 50 -24.39 -7.07 6.17
N GLN A 51 -25.26 -7.66 6.99
CA GLN A 51 -25.31 -9.10 7.20
C GLN A 51 -25.63 -9.88 5.90
N THR A 52 -26.51 -9.34 5.06
CA THR A 52 -26.81 -9.94 3.74
C THR A 52 -25.62 -9.84 2.79
N TYR A 53 -24.86 -8.74 2.83
CA TYR A 53 -23.70 -8.55 1.95
C TYR A 53 -22.52 -9.43 2.33
N PHE A 54 -22.22 -9.54 3.62
CA PHE A 54 -20.96 -10.09 4.09
C PHE A 54 -21.12 -11.41 4.85
N GLY A 55 -22.26 -11.66 5.48
CA GLY A 55 -22.53 -12.82 6.32
C GLY A 55 -21.99 -12.63 7.73
N SER A 56 -20.69 -12.51 7.92
CA SER A 56 -20.05 -12.29 9.23
C SER A 56 -19.33 -10.93 9.30
N ARG A 57 -19.01 -10.52 10.53
CA ARG A 57 -18.19 -9.34 10.80
C ARG A 57 -16.77 -9.52 10.25
N GLU A 58 -16.23 -10.69 10.45
CA GLU A 58 -14.90 -11.09 9.99
C GLU A 58 -14.81 -11.02 8.47
N ASP A 59 -15.77 -11.61 7.76
CA ASP A 59 -15.84 -11.57 6.29
C ASP A 59 -15.95 -10.13 5.78
N MET A 60 -16.72 -9.27 6.46
CA MET A 60 -16.84 -7.86 6.11
C MET A 60 -15.49 -7.13 6.19
N ILE A 61 -14.75 -7.32 7.27
CA ILE A 61 -13.46 -6.67 7.49
C ILE A 61 -12.41 -7.20 6.51
N ILE A 62 -12.34 -8.53 6.34
CA ILE A 62 -11.41 -9.16 5.40
C ILE A 62 -11.63 -8.65 3.98
N GLU A 63 -12.89 -8.62 3.53
CA GLU A 63 -13.21 -8.12 2.18
C GLU A 63 -12.84 -6.63 2.01
N ALA A 64 -13.10 -5.81 3.03
CA ALA A 64 -12.71 -4.40 2.98
C ALA A 64 -11.19 -4.21 2.90
N MET A 65 -10.42 -4.99 3.67
CA MET A 65 -8.96 -4.99 3.59
C MET A 65 -8.46 -5.42 2.20
N GLN A 66 -9.06 -6.47 1.62
CA GLN A 66 -8.72 -6.96 0.30
C GLN A 66 -8.97 -5.90 -0.78
N VAL A 67 -10.17 -5.32 -0.80
CA VAL A 67 -10.51 -4.27 -1.78
C VAL A 67 -9.62 -3.05 -1.61
N PHE A 68 -9.33 -2.66 -0.38
CA PHE A 68 -8.47 -1.52 -0.09
C PHE A 68 -7.03 -1.75 -0.58
N THR A 69 -6.43 -2.89 -0.25
CA THR A 69 -5.06 -3.22 -0.69
C THR A 69 -4.95 -3.42 -2.20
N ASP A 70 -5.98 -3.99 -2.84
CA ASP A 70 -6.05 -4.10 -4.30
C ASP A 70 -6.05 -2.71 -4.97
N ARG A 71 -6.80 -1.75 -4.45
CA ARG A 71 -6.82 -0.37 -4.96
C ARG A 71 -5.47 0.32 -4.80
N GLU A 72 -4.77 0.11 -3.68
CA GLU A 72 -3.42 0.66 -3.46
C GLU A 72 -2.41 0.07 -4.44
N VAL A 73 -2.45 -1.23 -4.71
CA VAL A 73 -1.60 -1.88 -5.72
C VAL A 73 -1.89 -1.34 -7.12
N GLU A 74 -3.17 -1.17 -7.47
CA GLU A 74 -3.58 -0.61 -8.77
C GLU A 74 -3.14 0.85 -8.94
N ALA A 75 -3.22 1.66 -7.87
CA ALA A 75 -2.72 3.03 -7.89
C ALA A 75 -1.20 3.09 -8.14
N LEU A 76 -0.42 2.19 -7.53
CA LEU A 76 1.03 2.09 -7.81
C LEU A 76 1.33 1.66 -9.24
N ARG A 77 0.56 0.71 -9.78
CA ARG A 77 0.70 0.29 -11.17
C ARG A 77 0.41 1.44 -12.15
N ALA A 78 -0.63 2.22 -11.89
CA ALA A 78 -0.97 3.38 -12.70
C ALA A 78 0.16 4.42 -12.68
N VAL A 79 0.74 4.71 -11.50
CA VAL A 79 1.90 5.61 -11.38
C VAL A 79 3.10 5.05 -12.15
N SER A 80 3.38 3.77 -12.02
CA SER A 80 4.48 3.11 -12.74
C SER A 80 4.30 3.16 -14.26
N ALA A 81 3.08 2.99 -14.75
CA ALA A 81 2.79 3.01 -16.18
C ALA A 81 2.81 4.41 -16.81
N ALA A 82 2.71 5.46 -16.00
CA ALA A 82 2.69 6.85 -16.46
C ALA A 82 4.10 7.43 -16.72
N GLU A 83 5.17 6.72 -16.36
CA GLU A 83 6.54 7.22 -16.46
C GLU A 83 7.45 6.21 -17.18
N ASP A 84 8.07 6.63 -18.26
CA ASP A 84 8.93 5.78 -19.10
C ASP A 84 10.38 5.72 -18.61
N ASP A 85 10.86 6.77 -17.96
CA ASP A 85 12.21 6.81 -17.42
C ASP A 85 12.30 6.00 -16.12
N PRO A 86 13.19 4.99 -16.00
CA PRO A 86 13.24 4.12 -14.84
C PRO A 86 13.53 4.85 -13.53
N TRP A 87 14.36 5.90 -13.54
CA TRP A 87 14.66 6.67 -12.35
C TRP A 87 13.45 7.52 -11.92
N ARG A 88 12.82 8.24 -12.86
CA ARG A 88 11.62 9.04 -12.59
C ARG A 88 10.47 8.14 -12.12
N ARG A 89 10.35 6.94 -12.68
CA ARG A 89 9.38 5.94 -12.24
C ARG A 89 9.60 5.55 -10.77
N LEU A 90 10.84 5.27 -10.36
CA LEU A 90 11.17 5.00 -8.96
C LEU A 90 10.84 6.20 -8.06
N VAL A 91 11.18 7.41 -8.48
CA VAL A 91 10.84 8.63 -7.75
C VAL A 91 9.33 8.76 -7.57
N ALA A 92 8.54 8.57 -8.62
CA ALA A 92 7.09 8.66 -8.58
C ALA A 92 6.46 7.58 -7.67
N LEU A 93 7.00 6.36 -7.69
CA LEU A 93 6.56 5.27 -6.81
C LEU A 93 6.87 5.57 -5.34
N VAL A 94 8.06 6.10 -5.04
CA VAL A 94 8.44 6.54 -3.70
C VAL A 94 7.54 7.67 -3.23
N ASP A 95 7.33 8.69 -4.07
CA ASP A 95 6.48 9.83 -3.76
C ASP A 95 5.05 9.39 -3.47
N ARG A 96 4.47 8.51 -4.28
CA ARG A 96 3.13 7.94 -4.03
C ARG A 96 3.07 7.23 -2.66
N SER A 97 4.09 6.46 -2.31
CA SER A 97 4.15 5.73 -1.04
C SER A 97 4.33 6.64 0.17
N LEU A 98 5.07 7.73 0.03
CA LEU A 98 5.28 8.72 1.10
C LEU A 98 4.05 9.59 1.38
N HIS A 99 3.21 9.82 0.36
CA HIS A 99 2.01 10.67 0.45
C HIS A 99 0.72 9.90 0.77
N ASN A 100 0.84 8.68 1.29
CA ASN A 100 -0.32 7.93 1.78
C ASN A 100 -1.09 8.74 2.84
N SER A 101 -2.43 8.74 2.72
CA SER A 101 -3.30 9.36 3.73
C SER A 101 -3.13 8.69 5.10
N GLU A 102 -3.54 9.37 6.16
CA GLU A 102 -3.54 8.78 7.50
C GLU A 102 -4.39 7.51 7.54
N GLN A 103 -5.58 7.54 6.95
CA GLN A 103 -6.46 6.37 6.83
C GLN A 103 -5.76 5.22 6.11
N THR A 104 -5.07 5.49 5.00
CA THR A 104 -4.32 4.46 4.25
C THR A 104 -3.28 3.78 5.15
N ARG A 105 -2.50 4.58 5.87
CA ARG A 105 -1.47 4.03 6.77
C ARG A 105 -2.07 3.17 7.88
N GLN A 106 -3.17 3.63 8.50
CA GLN A 106 -3.86 2.90 9.56
C GLN A 106 -4.43 1.56 9.06
N VAL A 107 -5.10 1.54 7.89
CA VAL A 107 -5.63 0.29 7.31
C VAL A 107 -4.50 -0.68 6.96
N LEU A 108 -3.38 -0.20 6.39
CA LEU A 108 -2.23 -1.06 6.07
C LEU A 108 -1.63 -1.70 7.33
N VAL A 109 -1.44 -0.94 8.40
CA VAL A 109 -0.91 -1.47 9.66
C VAL A 109 -1.88 -2.48 10.29
N GLU A 110 -3.19 -2.20 10.27
CA GLU A 110 -4.20 -3.17 10.74
C GLU A 110 -4.21 -4.44 9.89
N PHE A 111 -4.07 -4.33 8.57
CA PHE A 111 -3.95 -5.46 7.68
C PHE A 111 -2.73 -6.33 8.02
N TRP A 112 -1.55 -5.74 8.18
CA TRP A 112 -0.34 -6.48 8.56
C TRP A 112 -0.47 -7.12 9.95
N ARG A 113 -1.05 -6.41 10.91
CA ARG A 113 -1.31 -6.93 12.26
C ARG A 113 -2.27 -8.13 12.24
N SER A 114 -3.32 -8.05 11.44
CA SER A 114 -4.30 -9.12 11.29
C SER A 114 -3.70 -10.34 10.59
N ALA A 115 -2.87 -10.14 9.55
CA ALA A 115 -2.16 -11.21 8.86
C ALA A 115 -1.18 -12.00 9.74
N MET A 116 -0.73 -11.44 10.87
CA MET A 116 0.10 -12.19 11.84
C MET A 116 -0.70 -13.21 12.65
N ARG A 117 -2.04 -13.12 12.68
CA ARG A 117 -2.93 -13.94 13.52
C ARG A 117 -3.90 -14.80 12.74
N ASP A 118 -4.08 -14.52 11.46
CA ASP A 118 -5.03 -15.18 10.57
C ASP A 118 -4.28 -15.73 9.36
N ASP A 119 -4.38 -17.05 9.14
CA ASP A 119 -3.62 -17.74 8.09
C ASP A 119 -4.10 -17.36 6.68
N GLU A 120 -5.42 -17.15 6.49
CA GLU A 120 -5.99 -16.72 5.21
C GLU A 120 -5.49 -15.31 4.83
N LEU A 121 -5.49 -14.39 5.81
CA LEU A 121 -4.94 -13.04 5.62
C LEU A 121 -3.42 -13.06 5.42
N ARG A 122 -2.71 -14.01 6.03
CA ARG A 122 -1.26 -14.17 5.83
C ARG A 122 -0.93 -14.57 4.40
N ASP A 123 -1.62 -15.55 3.85
CA ASP A 123 -1.43 -16.00 2.47
C ASP A 123 -1.79 -14.89 1.48
N TYR A 124 -2.87 -14.18 1.76
CA TYR A 124 -3.26 -13.03 0.96
C TYR A 124 -2.25 -11.88 1.07
N SER A 125 -1.71 -11.61 2.26
CA SER A 125 -0.69 -10.60 2.50
C SER A 125 0.58 -10.86 1.68
N ALA A 126 1.01 -12.11 1.58
CA ALA A 126 2.15 -12.49 0.73
C ALA A 126 1.89 -12.15 -0.74
N THR A 127 0.68 -12.44 -1.23
CA THR A 127 0.26 -12.10 -2.60
C THR A 127 0.23 -10.58 -2.83
N VAL A 128 -0.30 -9.82 -1.88
CA VAL A 128 -0.33 -8.34 -1.94
C VAL A 128 1.09 -7.78 -1.94
N GLN A 129 1.97 -8.30 -1.08
CA GLN A 129 3.37 -7.88 -0.98
C GLN A 129 4.10 -8.07 -2.32
N GLU A 130 3.91 -9.21 -2.99
CA GLU A 130 4.49 -9.47 -4.30
C GLU A 130 3.97 -8.47 -5.36
N ARG A 131 2.68 -8.24 -5.40
CA ARG A 131 2.05 -7.29 -6.33
C ARG A 131 2.47 -5.84 -6.08
N TYR A 132 2.66 -5.46 -4.81
CA TYR A 132 3.16 -4.15 -4.42
C TYR A 132 4.63 -3.95 -4.79
N ARG A 133 5.44 -5.01 -4.63
CA ARG A 133 6.87 -5.05 -4.94
C ARG A 133 7.15 -4.95 -6.44
N ALA A 134 6.30 -5.57 -7.25
CA ALA A 134 6.53 -5.77 -8.68
C ALA A 134 6.86 -4.47 -9.46
N PRO A 135 6.14 -3.34 -9.33
CA PRO A 135 6.46 -2.11 -10.07
C PRO A 135 7.82 -1.50 -9.70
N PHE A 136 8.25 -1.59 -8.44
CA PHE A 136 9.56 -1.13 -8.00
C PHE A 136 10.67 -2.00 -8.60
N LEU A 137 10.54 -3.31 -8.47
CA LEU A 137 11.51 -4.26 -9.02
C LEU A 137 11.63 -4.14 -10.54
N ALA A 138 10.50 -3.96 -11.24
CA ALA A 138 10.49 -3.76 -12.68
C ALA A 138 11.26 -2.50 -13.07
N ALA A 139 11.09 -1.39 -12.36
CA ALA A 139 11.81 -0.14 -12.62
C ALA A 139 13.33 -0.31 -12.40
N VAL A 140 13.75 -1.01 -11.33
CA VAL A 140 15.17 -1.26 -11.05
C VAL A 140 15.79 -2.14 -12.15
N ARG A 141 15.13 -3.25 -12.50
CA ARG A 141 15.61 -4.18 -13.54
C ARG A 141 15.68 -3.53 -14.92
N GLU A 142 14.66 -2.76 -15.27
CA GLU A 142 14.61 -2.05 -16.54
C GLU A 142 15.70 -0.98 -16.63
N GLY A 143 15.94 -0.22 -15.55
CA GLY A 143 17.03 0.75 -15.49
C GLY A 143 18.40 0.11 -15.66
N ALA A 144 18.64 -1.05 -15.07
CA ALA A 144 19.86 -1.82 -15.26
C ALA A 144 19.99 -2.34 -16.70
N ALA A 145 18.91 -2.90 -17.26
CA ALA A 145 18.89 -3.42 -18.63
C ALA A 145 19.13 -2.33 -19.70
N ARG A 146 18.66 -1.12 -19.44
CA ARG A 146 18.90 0.06 -20.31
C ARG A 146 20.24 0.75 -20.08
N GLY A 147 21.05 0.29 -19.11
CA GLY A 147 22.31 0.94 -18.75
C GLY A 147 22.15 2.28 -18.01
N ALA A 148 20.94 2.62 -17.60
CA ALA A 148 20.67 3.81 -16.77
C ALA A 148 21.12 3.62 -15.31
N PHE A 149 21.20 2.37 -14.84
CA PHE A 149 21.69 1.98 -13.52
C PHE A 149 22.90 1.06 -13.63
N THR A 150 23.85 1.25 -12.70
CA THR A 150 24.99 0.34 -12.50
C THR A 150 24.87 -0.25 -11.10
N LEU A 151 24.22 -1.39 -10.99
CA LEU A 151 23.89 -2.00 -9.70
C LEU A 151 25.13 -2.57 -9.01
N ALA A 152 25.33 -2.19 -7.75
CA ALA A 152 26.33 -2.81 -6.88
C ALA A 152 25.79 -4.03 -6.12
N GLN A 153 24.46 -4.18 -6.06
CA GLN A 153 23.72 -5.25 -5.38
C GLN A 153 22.62 -5.77 -6.32
N ASP A 154 22.04 -6.92 -5.99
CA ASP A 154 20.90 -7.47 -6.75
C ASP A 154 19.72 -6.50 -6.75
N ALA A 155 19.01 -6.45 -7.87
CA ALA A 155 17.80 -5.61 -8.02
C ALA A 155 16.75 -5.93 -6.95
N GLU A 156 16.63 -7.19 -6.59
CA GLU A 156 15.78 -7.71 -5.52
C GLU A 156 16.18 -7.11 -4.17
N ALA A 157 17.45 -7.19 -3.80
CA ALA A 157 17.97 -6.71 -2.52
C ALA A 157 17.77 -5.18 -2.37
N VAL A 158 18.03 -4.43 -3.43
CA VAL A 158 17.78 -2.98 -3.46
C VAL A 158 16.30 -2.67 -3.29
N THR A 159 15.43 -3.40 -4.00
CA THR A 159 13.98 -3.23 -3.91
C THR A 159 13.47 -3.56 -2.52
N ASP A 160 13.93 -4.66 -1.92
CA ASP A 160 13.48 -5.10 -0.61
C ASP A 160 13.91 -4.13 0.50
N LEU A 161 15.12 -3.58 0.40
CA LEU A 161 15.59 -2.55 1.32
C LEU A 161 14.75 -1.25 1.20
N LEU A 162 14.43 -0.84 -0.02
CA LEU A 162 13.56 0.31 -0.27
C LEU A 162 12.19 0.12 0.37
N LEU A 163 11.58 -1.04 0.15
CA LEU A 163 10.24 -1.34 0.69
C LEU A 163 10.26 -1.46 2.22
N ALA A 164 11.31 -2.02 2.80
CA ALA A 164 11.49 -2.07 4.25
C ALA A 164 11.58 -0.67 4.87
N ALA A 165 12.29 0.26 4.22
CA ALA A 165 12.39 1.65 4.67
C ALA A 165 11.01 2.35 4.61
N LEU A 166 10.26 2.18 3.53
CA LEU A 166 8.91 2.74 3.38
C LEU A 166 7.93 2.15 4.41
N ALA A 167 7.96 0.84 4.63
CA ALA A 167 7.12 0.17 5.62
C ALA A 167 7.46 0.64 7.06
N GLY A 168 8.74 0.75 7.39
CA GLY A 168 9.19 1.27 8.69
C GLY A 168 8.68 2.68 8.96
N LEU A 169 8.68 3.55 7.96
CA LEU A 169 8.15 4.91 8.09
C LEU A 169 6.63 4.91 8.32
N ILE A 170 5.87 4.05 7.62
CA ILE A 170 4.41 3.91 7.83
C ILE A 170 4.13 3.53 9.28
N ILE A 171 4.81 2.50 9.81
CA ILE A 171 4.65 2.03 11.18
C ILE A 171 4.95 3.15 12.18
N SER A 172 6.09 3.83 12.02
CA SER A 172 6.49 4.92 12.91
C SER A 172 5.47 6.07 12.93
N ARG A 173 4.91 6.43 11.77
CA ARG A 173 3.87 7.48 11.67
C ARG A 173 2.56 7.07 12.34
N VAL A 174 2.12 5.83 12.17
CA VAL A 174 0.89 5.33 12.83
C VAL A 174 1.06 5.29 14.35
N GLN A 175 2.26 4.99 14.83
CA GLN A 175 2.60 4.99 16.27
C GLN A 175 2.88 6.40 16.83
N SER A 176 2.78 7.43 15.99
CA SER A 176 3.11 8.82 16.39
C SER A 176 4.53 8.97 16.94
N HIS A 177 5.46 8.12 16.52
CA HIS A 177 6.87 8.27 16.86
C HIS A 177 7.44 9.51 16.15
N PRO A 178 8.43 10.18 16.74
CA PRO A 178 9.15 11.24 16.05
C PRO A 178 9.75 10.71 14.74
N THR A 179 9.32 11.26 13.63
CA THR A 179 9.82 10.92 12.29
C THR A 179 10.30 12.17 11.58
N PRO A 180 11.30 12.08 10.69
CA PRO A 180 11.65 13.19 9.84
C PRO A 180 10.44 13.69 9.04
N ALA A 181 10.44 14.96 8.67
CA ALA A 181 9.43 15.46 7.73
C ALA A 181 9.44 14.62 6.44
N PRO A 182 8.30 14.42 5.77
CA PRO A 182 8.24 13.61 4.55
C PRO A 182 9.27 14.02 3.50
N ALA A 183 9.50 15.31 3.31
CA ALA A 183 10.48 15.83 2.37
C ALA A 183 11.92 15.44 2.75
N ASP A 184 12.29 15.56 4.03
CA ASP A 184 13.63 15.21 4.51
C ASP A 184 13.89 13.71 4.37
N PHE A 185 12.93 12.87 4.73
CA PHE A 185 13.03 11.43 4.54
C PHE A 185 13.14 11.05 3.06
N ARG A 186 12.35 11.68 2.21
CA ARG A 186 12.38 11.52 0.75
C ARG A 186 13.77 11.80 0.18
N ASP A 187 14.32 12.96 0.52
CA ASP A 187 15.63 13.41 -0.01
C ASP A 187 16.75 12.43 0.39
N VAL A 188 16.75 11.98 1.66
CA VAL A 188 17.71 10.97 2.13
C VAL A 188 17.50 9.64 1.42
N LEU A 189 16.27 9.16 1.32
CA LEU A 189 15.93 7.87 0.69
C LEU A 189 16.33 7.85 -0.78
N LEU A 190 15.95 8.89 -1.54
CA LEU A 190 16.30 9.00 -2.96
C LEU A 190 17.80 9.19 -3.17
N GLY A 191 18.48 9.91 -2.27
CA GLY A 191 19.94 10.04 -2.29
C GLY A 191 20.63 8.68 -2.11
N GLN A 192 20.19 7.86 -1.15
CA GLN A 192 20.74 6.52 -0.95
C GLN A 192 20.41 5.59 -2.14
N LEU A 193 19.21 5.65 -2.68
CA LEU A 193 18.86 4.88 -3.87
C LEU A 193 19.75 5.22 -5.06
N ARG A 194 20.06 6.50 -5.29
CA ARG A 194 20.99 6.91 -6.36
C ARG A 194 22.35 6.26 -6.22
N LEU A 195 22.89 6.26 -5.00
CA LEU A 195 24.18 5.62 -4.71
C LEU A 195 24.14 4.12 -4.96
N MET A 196 23.10 3.44 -4.47
CA MET A 196 22.93 1.99 -4.63
C MET A 196 22.72 1.57 -6.10
N LEU A 197 22.03 2.40 -6.85
CA LEU A 197 21.73 2.16 -8.27
C LEU A 197 22.82 2.67 -9.20
N GLY A 198 23.82 3.37 -8.69
CA GLY A 198 24.89 3.97 -9.53
C GLY A 198 24.36 4.96 -10.56
N VAL A 199 23.30 5.70 -10.23
CA VAL A 199 22.69 6.68 -11.15
C VAL A 199 23.62 7.89 -11.30
N ASN A 200 24.23 8.05 -12.46
CA ASN A 200 25.08 9.21 -12.78
C ASN A 200 24.20 10.40 -13.17
N GLY A 201 24.29 11.51 -12.43
CA GLY A 201 23.59 12.78 -12.73
C GLY A 201 23.27 13.60 -11.47
N SER A 202 23.01 14.90 -11.66
CA SER A 202 22.62 15.82 -10.58
C SER A 202 21.34 15.38 -9.87
N PRO A 203 21.17 15.67 -8.57
CA PRO A 203 19.93 15.35 -7.85
C PRO A 203 18.72 16.01 -8.54
N PRO A 204 17.54 15.39 -8.49
CA PRO A 204 16.34 16.02 -9.03
C PRO A 204 16.06 17.33 -8.29
N GLU A 205 15.72 18.39 -9.04
CA GLU A 205 15.28 19.66 -8.46
C GLU A 205 14.13 19.42 -7.49
N ARG A 206 14.18 20.15 -6.36
CA ARG A 206 13.05 20.14 -5.40
C ARG A 206 11.81 20.64 -6.14
N ILE A 207 10.79 19.81 -6.23
CA ILE A 207 9.45 20.28 -6.63
C ILE A 207 8.93 21.08 -5.44
N GLU A 208 9.04 22.41 -5.49
CA GLU A 208 8.36 23.27 -4.52
C GLU A 208 6.85 23.01 -4.63
N ALA A 209 6.26 22.50 -3.57
CA ALA A 209 4.81 22.35 -3.45
C ALA A 209 4.17 23.74 -3.51
N ARG A 210 3.39 23.99 -4.57
CA ARG A 210 2.44 25.11 -4.64
C ARG A 210 1.16 24.78 -3.92
#